data_e064f55d09bc0c6b67d1ce45fd555176
#
_entry.id   e064f55d09bc0c6b67d1ce45fd555176
#
_cell.length_a   1.000
_cell.length_b   1.000
_cell.length_c   1.000
_cell.angle_alpha   90.00
_cell.angle_beta   90.00
_cell.angle_gamma   90.00
#
_symmetry.space_group_name_H-M   'P 1'
#
loop_
_entity.id
_entity.type
_entity.pdbx_description
1 polymer ?
#
loop_
_entity_poly.entity_id
_entity_poly.type
_entity_poly.pdbx_seq_one_letter_code
_entity_poly.pdbx_strand_id
1 'polypeptide(L)'
;MEWCKGCVFSNKVRILDTTLRDGEQAPGIDFTVEQKVRIANQLVKLGVDVIEAGFPASSEGDFIATKKILEEVGDKTEVIGLARANKNDIDKVIEAGLSSIHVFIATSEIHMKYKLKMTREEVLDRIYESVSYAKSHGLIVEFSPEDATRSEEDFLLTAIKTAIQAGADRINIPDTVGVMTPFTFYDLIKKVVNVAGDKIVSVHCHNDFGLATANSIAGVAAGARQVHVTVNGIGERAGNASLEEVVMALKKLMHYDLNIKTWLLYETSKLVSELSGIPIPYFKAIVGENAFGHEAGIHVHGVIENPATYEPISPEEVGNFRRLALGKHSGIHGLKKILEDQGIHLDDNKLRIVLMEIKKKAESGEKISAEDARNIAIKLLNS
;
A
#
# COMPACT_ATOMS: atom_id res chain seq x y z
N MET A 1 24.38 -9.21 13.34
CA MET A 1 23.26 -9.61 14.22
C MET A 1 22.86 -11.02 13.84
N GLU A 2 23.18 -12.00 14.69
CA GLU A 2 22.78 -13.37 14.50
C GLU A 2 21.32 -13.52 14.96
N TRP A 3 20.41 -13.62 14.00
CA TRP A 3 19.00 -13.94 14.27
C TRP A 3 18.86 -15.45 14.32
N CYS A 4 18.15 -15.97 15.33
CA CYS A 4 17.95 -17.37 15.68
C CYS A 4 17.98 -18.35 14.49
N LYS A 5 19.02 -19.17 14.44
CA LYS A 5 19.04 -20.43 13.71
C LYS A 5 18.11 -21.42 14.44
N GLY A 6 16.89 -21.60 13.93
CA GLY A 6 16.04 -22.67 14.47
C GLY A 6 14.55 -22.65 14.13
N CYS A 7 13.98 -21.54 13.66
CA CYS A 7 12.60 -21.55 13.18
C CYS A 7 12.60 -21.42 11.66
N VAL A 8 12.19 -22.44 10.94
CA VAL A 8 11.89 -22.38 9.51
C VAL A 8 10.56 -21.64 9.36
N PHE A 9 10.53 -20.36 9.71
CA PHE A 9 9.44 -19.50 9.25
C PHE A 9 9.69 -19.23 7.78
N SER A 10 8.70 -19.51 6.95
CA SER A 10 8.69 -19.11 5.54
C SER A 10 9.06 -17.64 5.46
N ASN A 11 10.11 -17.30 4.68
CA ASN A 11 10.48 -15.88 4.42
C ASN A 11 9.44 -15.18 3.54
N LYS A 12 8.30 -15.83 3.28
CA LYS A 12 7.21 -15.35 2.46
C LYS A 12 6.24 -14.50 3.27
N VAL A 13 5.92 -13.32 2.76
CA VAL A 13 4.86 -12.44 3.26
C VAL A 13 3.80 -12.30 2.19
N ARG A 14 2.53 -12.41 2.57
CA ARG A 14 1.38 -12.23 1.69
C ARG A 14 0.96 -10.76 1.67
N ILE A 15 0.53 -10.30 0.53
CA ILE A 15 -0.05 -8.96 0.35
C ILE A 15 -1.56 -9.12 0.12
N LEU A 16 -2.35 -8.56 1.04
CA LEU A 16 -3.78 -8.38 0.88
C LEU A 16 -4.04 -6.93 0.49
N ASP A 17 -4.58 -6.74 -0.71
CA ASP A 17 -4.98 -5.41 -1.16
C ASP A 17 -6.45 -5.13 -0.81
N THR A 18 -6.68 -4.03 -0.12
CA THR A 18 -8.00 -3.55 0.28
C THR A 18 -8.39 -2.22 -0.40
N THR A 19 -7.77 -1.90 -1.55
CA THR A 19 -8.10 -0.70 -2.33
C THR A 19 -9.58 -0.62 -2.68
N LEU A 20 -10.19 -1.78 -3.02
CA LEU A 20 -11.59 -1.88 -3.45
C LEU A 20 -12.59 -1.89 -2.28
N ARG A 21 -12.12 -1.95 -1.03
CA ARG A 21 -12.97 -1.86 0.16
C ARG A 21 -12.59 -0.64 1.01
N ASP A 22 -11.44 -0.66 1.72
CA ASP A 22 -11.00 0.42 2.59
C ASP A 22 -10.55 1.66 1.79
N GLY A 23 -9.86 1.42 0.67
CA GLY A 23 -9.47 2.49 -0.23
C GLY A 23 -10.65 3.29 -0.76
N GLU A 24 -11.74 2.62 -1.12
CA GLU A 24 -12.97 3.25 -1.59
C GLU A 24 -13.74 4.02 -0.49
N GLN A 25 -13.46 3.73 0.79
CA GLN A 25 -14.05 4.47 1.91
C GLN A 25 -13.48 5.88 2.06
N ALA A 26 -12.47 6.26 1.28
CA ALA A 26 -11.99 7.63 1.23
C ALA A 26 -13.09 8.57 0.70
N PRO A 27 -13.40 9.68 1.42
CA PRO A 27 -14.41 10.62 0.96
C PRO A 27 -14.15 11.11 -0.46
N GLY A 28 -15.14 10.95 -1.34
CA GLY A 28 -15.07 11.37 -2.76
C GLY A 28 -14.55 10.29 -3.72
N ILE A 29 -14.37 9.06 -3.25
CA ILE A 29 -14.11 7.91 -4.11
C ILE A 29 -15.35 7.02 -4.14
N ASP A 30 -15.90 6.83 -5.34
CA ASP A 30 -17.01 5.91 -5.63
C ASP A 30 -16.68 5.18 -6.92
N PHE A 31 -16.15 3.96 -6.83
CA PHE A 31 -15.84 3.18 -8.02
C PHE A 31 -17.08 2.52 -8.62
N THR A 32 -17.24 2.64 -9.92
CA THR A 32 -18.22 1.80 -10.62
C THR A 32 -17.79 0.32 -10.59
N VAL A 33 -18.74 -0.57 -10.84
CA VAL A 33 -18.46 -2.01 -10.91
C VAL A 33 -17.37 -2.32 -11.94
N GLU A 34 -17.40 -1.67 -13.10
CA GLU A 34 -16.42 -1.81 -14.16
C GLU A 34 -15.02 -1.31 -13.74
N GLN A 35 -14.96 -0.20 -12.98
CA GLN A 35 -13.71 0.31 -12.44
C GLN A 35 -13.12 -0.64 -11.40
N LYS A 36 -13.95 -1.20 -10.50
CA LYS A 36 -13.52 -2.22 -9.52
C LYS A 36 -12.93 -3.45 -10.24
N VAL A 37 -13.59 -3.94 -11.27
CA VAL A 37 -13.09 -5.08 -12.08
C VAL A 37 -11.76 -4.74 -12.78
N ARG A 38 -11.61 -3.53 -13.33
CA ARG A 38 -10.33 -3.08 -13.93
C ARG A 38 -9.20 -3.06 -12.90
N ILE A 39 -9.46 -2.52 -11.70
CA ILE A 39 -8.48 -2.49 -10.61
C ILE A 39 -8.14 -3.92 -10.18
N ALA A 40 -9.13 -4.79 -9.97
CA ALA A 40 -8.91 -6.19 -9.60
C ALA A 40 -8.02 -6.94 -10.62
N ASN A 41 -8.27 -6.77 -11.91
CA ASN A 41 -7.43 -7.35 -12.96
C ASN A 41 -5.98 -6.82 -12.91
N GLN A 42 -5.78 -5.55 -12.63
CA GLN A 42 -4.44 -4.96 -12.48
C GLN A 42 -3.73 -5.49 -11.22
N LEU A 43 -4.44 -5.66 -10.11
CA LEU A 43 -3.91 -6.25 -8.87
C LEU A 43 -3.47 -7.72 -9.09
N VAL A 44 -4.23 -8.50 -9.85
CA VAL A 44 -3.82 -9.86 -10.27
C VAL A 44 -2.57 -9.82 -11.13
N LYS A 45 -2.49 -8.93 -12.12
CA LYS A 45 -1.26 -8.77 -12.94
C LYS A 45 -0.07 -8.40 -12.07
N LEU A 46 -0.26 -7.51 -11.11
CA LEU A 46 0.75 -7.09 -10.14
C LEU A 46 1.23 -8.27 -9.28
N GLY A 47 0.33 -9.20 -8.95
CA GLY A 47 0.63 -10.43 -8.21
C GLY A 47 0.28 -10.34 -6.71
N VAL A 48 -0.77 -9.60 -6.33
CA VAL A 48 -1.27 -9.64 -4.94
C VAL A 48 -1.80 -11.03 -4.60
N ASP A 49 -1.66 -11.42 -3.33
CA ASP A 49 -2.07 -12.75 -2.87
C ASP A 49 -3.57 -12.81 -2.55
N VAL A 50 -4.16 -11.68 -2.12
CA VAL A 50 -5.57 -11.58 -1.74
C VAL A 50 -6.11 -10.20 -2.16
N ILE A 51 -7.33 -10.18 -2.70
CA ILE A 51 -8.08 -8.95 -3.01
C ILE A 51 -9.30 -8.89 -2.10
N GLU A 52 -9.40 -7.87 -1.26
CA GLU A 52 -10.63 -7.57 -0.53
C GLU A 52 -11.57 -6.78 -1.44
N ALA A 53 -12.54 -7.50 -2.02
CA ALA A 53 -13.34 -7.01 -3.14
C ALA A 53 -14.40 -5.96 -2.76
N GLY A 54 -14.79 -5.90 -1.48
CA GLY A 54 -15.80 -4.99 -0.98
C GLY A 54 -16.47 -5.48 0.29
N PHE A 55 -17.61 -4.85 0.59
CA PHE A 55 -18.48 -5.20 1.71
C PHE A 55 -19.88 -5.59 1.19
N PRO A 56 -20.11 -6.86 0.81
CA PRO A 56 -21.32 -7.31 0.11
C PRO A 56 -22.64 -6.94 0.83
N ALA A 57 -22.61 -6.80 2.14
CA ALA A 57 -23.79 -6.43 2.94
C ALA A 57 -24.01 -4.91 3.02
N SER A 58 -23.11 -4.08 2.50
CA SER A 58 -23.23 -2.62 2.58
C SER A 58 -24.24 -2.06 1.60
N SER A 59 -24.26 -2.58 0.37
CA SER A 59 -25.14 -2.15 -0.71
C SER A 59 -25.30 -3.22 -1.79
N GLU A 60 -26.34 -3.10 -2.62
CA GLU A 60 -26.53 -3.95 -3.80
C GLU A 60 -25.38 -3.77 -4.80
N GLY A 61 -24.88 -2.55 -4.96
CA GLY A 61 -23.73 -2.26 -5.84
C GLY A 61 -22.47 -3.01 -5.39
N ASP A 62 -22.17 -3.03 -4.10
CA ASP A 62 -21.03 -3.76 -3.55
C ASP A 62 -21.20 -5.27 -3.68
N PHE A 63 -22.40 -5.77 -3.48
CA PHE A 63 -22.71 -7.19 -3.70
C PHE A 63 -22.43 -7.60 -5.16
N ILE A 64 -22.97 -6.84 -6.13
CA ILE A 64 -22.78 -7.09 -7.57
C ILE A 64 -21.31 -6.98 -7.94
N ALA A 65 -20.61 -5.94 -7.45
CA ALA A 65 -19.19 -5.74 -7.73
C ALA A 65 -18.34 -6.90 -7.22
N THR A 66 -18.57 -7.33 -5.96
CA THR A 66 -17.85 -8.46 -5.35
C THR A 66 -18.04 -9.74 -6.17
N LYS A 67 -19.27 -10.02 -6.60
CA LYS A 67 -19.58 -11.19 -7.43
C LYS A 67 -18.88 -11.13 -8.77
N LYS A 68 -18.90 -9.99 -9.46
CA LYS A 68 -18.21 -9.81 -10.75
C LYS A 68 -16.69 -9.91 -10.62
N ILE A 69 -16.11 -9.37 -9.54
CA ILE A 69 -14.67 -9.52 -9.27
C ILE A 69 -14.33 -11.00 -9.09
N LEU A 70 -15.13 -11.74 -8.29
CA LEU A 70 -14.91 -13.16 -8.09
C LEU A 70 -14.97 -13.94 -9.41
N GLU A 71 -15.97 -13.68 -10.26
CA GLU A 71 -16.13 -14.30 -11.57
C GLU A 71 -14.93 -14.04 -12.49
N GLU A 72 -14.32 -12.86 -12.43
CA GLU A 72 -13.24 -12.42 -13.32
C GLU A 72 -11.85 -12.87 -12.86
N VAL A 73 -11.60 -12.88 -11.55
CA VAL A 73 -10.24 -13.10 -11.02
C VAL A 73 -10.13 -14.20 -9.96
N GLY A 74 -11.25 -14.82 -9.54
CA GLY A 74 -11.25 -15.79 -8.45
C GLY A 74 -10.50 -17.08 -8.71
N ASP A 75 -10.22 -17.40 -9.97
CA ASP A 75 -9.35 -18.51 -10.38
C ASP A 75 -7.85 -18.18 -10.35
N LYS A 76 -7.48 -16.89 -10.20
CA LYS A 76 -6.11 -16.36 -10.28
C LYS A 76 -5.57 -15.89 -8.95
N THR A 77 -6.45 -15.43 -8.04
CA THR A 77 -6.09 -14.92 -6.72
C THR A 77 -7.22 -15.17 -5.73
N GLU A 78 -6.88 -15.18 -4.44
CA GLU A 78 -7.91 -15.25 -3.39
C GLU A 78 -8.72 -13.96 -3.36
N VAL A 79 -10.05 -14.08 -3.39
CA VAL A 79 -10.99 -12.97 -3.24
C VAL A 79 -11.70 -13.11 -1.90
N ILE A 80 -11.65 -12.06 -1.08
CA ILE A 80 -12.25 -12.02 0.25
C ILE A 80 -13.26 -10.87 0.35
N GLY A 81 -14.33 -11.07 1.10
CA GLY A 81 -15.34 -10.05 1.38
C GLY A 81 -15.43 -9.72 2.86
N LEU A 82 -15.65 -8.44 3.17
CA LEU A 82 -15.83 -7.96 4.54
C LEU A 82 -17.22 -8.28 5.06
N ALA A 83 -17.32 -8.65 6.35
CA ALA A 83 -18.57 -8.86 7.06
C ALA A 83 -18.46 -8.45 8.53
N ARG A 84 -19.46 -7.76 9.05
CA ARG A 84 -19.61 -7.61 10.50
C ARG A 84 -19.89 -8.99 11.12
N ALA A 85 -19.55 -9.14 12.40
CA ALA A 85 -19.80 -10.38 13.16
C ALA A 85 -21.31 -10.61 13.38
N ASN A 86 -22.05 -10.88 12.31
CA ASN A 86 -23.46 -11.25 12.33
C ASN A 86 -23.84 -12.12 11.12
N LYS A 87 -24.86 -12.95 11.26
CA LYS A 87 -25.26 -13.91 10.21
C LYS A 87 -25.65 -13.24 8.89
N ASN A 88 -26.39 -12.13 8.93
CA ASN A 88 -26.88 -11.50 7.71
C ASN A 88 -25.73 -11.03 6.80
N ASP A 89 -24.67 -10.47 7.38
CA ASP A 89 -23.50 -10.03 6.63
C ASP A 89 -22.70 -11.23 6.08
N ILE A 90 -22.57 -12.30 6.89
CA ILE A 90 -21.89 -13.54 6.49
C ILE A 90 -22.66 -14.22 5.37
N ASP A 91 -24.00 -14.27 5.45
CA ASP A 91 -24.86 -14.84 4.41
C ASP A 91 -24.67 -14.10 3.08
N LYS A 92 -24.48 -12.77 3.09
CA LYS A 92 -24.18 -12.00 1.87
C LYS A 92 -22.86 -12.38 1.23
N VAL A 93 -21.84 -12.69 2.01
CA VAL A 93 -20.54 -13.20 1.50
C VAL A 93 -20.72 -14.59 0.87
N ILE A 94 -21.52 -15.47 1.52
CA ILE A 94 -21.85 -16.81 1.00
C ILE A 94 -22.66 -16.70 -0.30
N GLU A 95 -23.70 -15.86 -0.32
CA GLU A 95 -24.55 -15.61 -1.50
C GLU A 95 -23.75 -15.05 -2.68
N ALA A 96 -22.70 -14.26 -2.43
CA ALA A 96 -21.80 -13.76 -3.45
C ALA A 96 -20.88 -14.87 -4.02
N GLY A 97 -20.82 -16.05 -3.38
CA GLY A 97 -20.06 -17.22 -3.81
C GLY A 97 -18.61 -17.23 -3.35
N LEU A 98 -18.21 -16.34 -2.42
CA LEU A 98 -16.85 -16.27 -1.91
C LEU A 98 -16.49 -17.50 -1.08
N SER A 99 -15.23 -17.93 -1.14
CA SER A 99 -14.67 -18.99 -0.30
C SER A 99 -13.90 -18.45 0.91
N SER A 100 -13.68 -17.14 0.96
CA SER A 100 -12.96 -16.46 2.04
C SER A 100 -13.73 -15.26 2.55
N ILE A 101 -13.71 -15.05 3.87
CA ILE A 101 -14.42 -13.98 4.55
C ILE A 101 -13.54 -13.27 5.58
N HIS A 102 -13.66 -11.96 5.65
CA HIS A 102 -13.03 -11.11 6.66
C HIS A 102 -14.10 -10.66 7.66
N VAL A 103 -14.15 -11.30 8.83
CA VAL A 103 -15.12 -10.99 9.90
C VAL A 103 -14.50 -10.01 10.88
N PHE A 104 -15.24 -8.95 11.24
CA PHE A 104 -14.75 -7.98 12.22
C PHE A 104 -15.79 -7.62 13.28
N ILE A 105 -15.31 -7.31 14.47
CA ILE A 105 -16.07 -6.67 15.57
C ILE A 105 -15.09 -5.88 16.44
N ALA A 106 -15.54 -4.75 16.96
CA ALA A 106 -14.69 -3.90 17.78
C ALA A 106 -14.45 -4.48 19.18
N THR A 107 -13.24 -4.30 19.70
CA THR A 107 -12.82 -4.80 21.02
C THR A 107 -12.35 -3.69 21.98
N SER A 108 -12.24 -2.44 21.53
CA SER A 108 -11.91 -1.33 22.41
C SER A 108 -13.11 -0.90 23.26
N GLU A 109 -12.85 -0.48 24.49
CA GLU A 109 -13.89 -0.01 25.42
C GLU A 109 -14.72 1.13 24.82
N ILE A 110 -14.08 2.04 24.09
CA ILE A 110 -14.77 3.17 23.48
C ILE A 110 -15.77 2.69 22.41
N HIS A 111 -15.39 1.72 21.57
CA HIS A 111 -16.28 1.18 20.55
C HIS A 111 -17.35 0.26 21.12
N MET A 112 -17.02 -0.59 22.08
CA MET A 112 -18.02 -1.42 22.76
C MET A 112 -19.10 -0.57 23.41
N LYS A 113 -18.71 0.52 24.11
CA LYS A 113 -19.64 1.39 24.81
C LYS A 113 -20.51 2.25 23.87
N TYR A 114 -19.89 2.92 22.89
CA TYR A 114 -20.58 3.95 22.10
C TYR A 114 -21.10 3.46 20.74
N LYS A 115 -20.42 2.50 20.11
CA LYS A 115 -20.76 1.98 18.79
C LYS A 115 -21.60 0.69 18.90
N LEU A 116 -21.12 -0.31 19.63
CA LEU A 116 -21.76 -1.62 19.73
C LEU A 116 -22.85 -1.66 20.80
N LYS A 117 -22.66 -0.95 21.92
CA LYS A 117 -23.49 -1.02 23.14
C LYS A 117 -23.56 -2.45 23.67
N MET A 118 -22.41 -3.12 23.73
CA MET A 118 -22.23 -4.51 24.14
C MET A 118 -21.23 -4.58 25.30
N THR A 119 -21.42 -5.58 26.17
CA THR A 119 -20.43 -5.99 27.17
C THR A 119 -19.29 -6.79 26.54
N ARG A 120 -18.21 -7.01 27.29
CA ARG A 120 -17.10 -7.87 26.84
C ARG A 120 -17.55 -9.28 26.56
N GLU A 121 -18.42 -9.85 27.41
CA GLU A 121 -18.98 -11.20 27.26
C GLU A 121 -19.79 -11.30 25.98
N GLU A 122 -20.69 -10.36 25.74
CA GLU A 122 -21.50 -10.32 24.51
C GLU A 122 -20.64 -10.21 23.24
N VAL A 123 -19.50 -9.49 23.31
CA VAL A 123 -18.56 -9.41 22.19
C VAL A 123 -17.85 -10.75 21.98
N LEU A 124 -17.40 -11.45 23.04
CA LEU A 124 -16.78 -12.76 22.93
C LEU A 124 -17.77 -13.81 22.36
N ASP A 125 -19.00 -13.83 22.85
CA ASP A 125 -20.05 -14.70 22.32
C ASP A 125 -20.29 -14.44 20.83
N ARG A 126 -20.37 -13.16 20.43
CA ARG A 126 -20.55 -12.76 19.05
C ARG A 126 -19.38 -13.18 18.15
N ILE A 127 -18.15 -13.08 18.65
CA ILE A 127 -16.94 -13.58 17.94
C ILE A 127 -17.08 -15.09 17.70
N TYR A 128 -17.36 -15.84 18.77
CA TYR A 128 -17.44 -17.29 18.67
C TYR A 128 -18.54 -17.73 17.71
N GLU A 129 -19.75 -17.18 17.86
CA GLU A 129 -20.90 -17.50 17.01
C GLU A 129 -20.66 -17.19 15.54
N SER A 130 -20.14 -15.98 15.23
CA SER A 130 -19.97 -15.54 13.83
C SER A 130 -18.85 -16.28 13.13
N VAL A 131 -17.70 -16.51 13.79
CA VAL A 131 -16.59 -17.25 13.21
C VAL A 131 -16.97 -18.72 13.03
N SER A 132 -17.60 -19.38 14.04
CA SER A 132 -18.08 -20.75 13.93
C SER A 132 -19.12 -20.91 12.83
N TYR A 133 -20.02 -19.93 12.68
CA TYR A 133 -21.01 -19.93 11.62
C TYR A 133 -20.36 -19.88 10.24
N ALA A 134 -19.44 -18.95 10.01
CA ALA A 134 -18.69 -18.87 8.75
C ALA A 134 -17.92 -20.17 8.45
N LYS A 135 -17.27 -20.74 9.47
CA LYS A 135 -16.55 -22.04 9.35
C LYS A 135 -17.47 -23.19 9.02
N SER A 136 -18.68 -23.23 9.56
CA SER A 136 -19.67 -24.31 9.27
C SER A 136 -20.13 -24.31 7.82
N HIS A 137 -19.95 -23.17 7.08
CA HIS A 137 -20.19 -23.06 5.65
C HIS A 137 -18.92 -23.29 4.79
N GLY A 138 -17.81 -23.73 5.41
CA GLY A 138 -16.59 -24.07 4.70
C GLY A 138 -15.71 -22.88 4.32
N LEU A 139 -16.00 -21.68 4.82
CA LEU A 139 -15.22 -20.48 4.50
C LEU A 139 -13.85 -20.48 5.17
N ILE A 140 -12.86 -19.90 4.51
CA ILE A 140 -11.60 -19.46 5.12
C ILE A 140 -11.89 -18.14 5.84
N VAL A 141 -11.65 -18.12 7.15
CA VAL A 141 -12.01 -16.97 7.99
C VAL A 141 -10.80 -16.18 8.42
N GLU A 142 -10.73 -14.91 8.04
CA GLU A 142 -9.86 -13.92 8.65
C GLU A 142 -10.68 -13.12 9.69
N PHE A 143 -10.15 -13.01 10.91
CA PHE A 143 -10.83 -12.29 11.99
C PHE A 143 -10.05 -11.03 12.36
N SER A 144 -10.76 -9.89 12.49
CA SER A 144 -10.23 -8.62 12.96
C SER A 144 -10.93 -8.16 14.24
N PRO A 145 -10.22 -8.05 15.38
CA PRO A 145 -10.68 -7.24 16.51
C PRO A 145 -10.52 -5.75 16.14
N GLU A 146 -11.58 -5.11 15.63
CA GLU A 146 -11.52 -3.70 15.24
C GLU A 146 -11.07 -2.84 16.42
N ASP A 147 -10.24 -1.84 16.13
CA ASP A 147 -9.62 -0.95 17.12
C ASP A 147 -8.75 -1.70 18.15
N ALA A 148 -8.05 -2.72 17.66
CA ALA A 148 -7.20 -3.59 18.45
C ALA A 148 -6.16 -2.82 19.28
N THR A 149 -5.59 -1.78 18.69
CA THR A 149 -4.49 -1.01 19.29
C THR A 149 -4.93 -0.11 20.45
N ARG A 150 -6.23 0.16 20.61
CA ARG A 150 -6.84 0.85 21.77
C ARG A 150 -7.61 -0.09 22.69
N SER A 151 -7.61 -1.37 22.39
CA SER A 151 -8.21 -2.38 23.27
C SER A 151 -7.32 -2.62 24.50
N GLU A 152 -7.94 -2.98 25.62
CA GLU A 152 -7.18 -3.49 26.75
C GLU A 152 -6.52 -4.82 26.36
N GLU A 153 -5.22 -4.96 26.63
CA GLU A 153 -4.40 -6.04 26.08
C GLU A 153 -4.92 -7.44 26.44
N ASP A 154 -5.28 -7.67 27.71
CA ASP A 154 -5.77 -9.00 28.14
C ASP A 154 -7.11 -9.36 27.48
N PHE A 155 -7.98 -8.37 27.26
CA PHE A 155 -9.23 -8.58 26.53
C PHE A 155 -8.98 -8.82 25.03
N LEU A 156 -8.08 -8.07 24.40
CA LEU A 156 -7.69 -8.30 23.02
C LEU A 156 -7.18 -9.74 22.80
N LEU A 157 -6.26 -10.17 23.66
CA LEU A 157 -5.70 -11.52 23.55
C LEU A 157 -6.77 -12.61 23.82
N THR A 158 -7.74 -12.32 24.68
CA THR A 158 -8.90 -13.21 24.92
C THR A 158 -9.81 -13.28 23.68
N ALA A 159 -10.12 -12.17 23.05
CA ALA A 159 -10.89 -12.11 21.82
C ALA A 159 -10.23 -12.89 20.66
N ILE A 160 -8.90 -12.76 20.53
CA ILE A 160 -8.11 -13.52 19.55
C ILE A 160 -8.18 -15.03 19.83
N LYS A 161 -8.00 -15.45 21.07
CA LYS A 161 -8.11 -16.88 21.46
C LYS A 161 -9.53 -17.41 21.15
N THR A 162 -10.56 -16.63 21.44
CA THR A 162 -11.95 -17.00 21.14
C THR A 162 -12.16 -17.21 19.64
N ALA A 163 -11.65 -16.30 18.80
CA ALA A 163 -11.75 -16.43 17.34
C ALA A 163 -10.99 -17.68 16.83
N ILE A 164 -9.80 -17.98 17.36
CA ILE A 164 -9.04 -19.19 17.02
C ILE A 164 -9.78 -20.46 17.44
N GLN A 165 -10.35 -20.49 18.64
CA GLN A 165 -11.17 -21.60 19.14
C GLN A 165 -12.44 -21.82 18.28
N ALA A 166 -13.03 -20.76 17.77
CA ALA A 166 -14.15 -20.81 16.83
C ALA A 166 -13.75 -21.25 15.41
N GLY A 167 -12.44 -21.34 15.11
CA GLY A 167 -11.91 -21.86 13.86
C GLY A 167 -11.34 -20.82 12.90
N ALA A 168 -11.03 -19.60 13.34
CA ALA A 168 -10.39 -18.60 12.49
C ALA A 168 -9.05 -19.12 11.91
N ASP A 169 -8.84 -18.90 10.62
CA ASP A 169 -7.65 -19.32 9.90
C ASP A 169 -6.54 -18.26 9.95
N ARG A 170 -6.94 -16.98 10.02
CA ARG A 170 -6.05 -15.82 10.08
C ARG A 170 -6.56 -14.82 11.11
N ILE A 171 -5.62 -14.12 11.75
CA ILE A 171 -5.90 -13.05 12.73
C ILE A 171 -5.27 -11.76 12.23
N ASN A 172 -6.09 -10.77 11.95
CA ASN A 172 -5.62 -9.45 11.54
C ASN A 172 -5.68 -8.47 12.71
N ILE A 173 -4.64 -7.66 12.88
CA ILE A 173 -4.55 -6.65 13.94
C ILE A 173 -4.60 -5.26 13.32
N PRO A 174 -5.77 -4.57 13.41
CA PRO A 174 -5.91 -3.23 12.88
C PRO A 174 -5.47 -2.15 13.89
N ASP A 175 -4.58 -1.27 13.45
CA ASP A 175 -4.34 0.05 14.03
C ASP A 175 -5.35 1.04 13.42
N THR A 176 -6.61 0.89 13.83
CA THR A 176 -7.79 1.48 13.17
C THR A 176 -7.75 3.01 13.11
N VAL A 177 -7.12 3.66 14.08
CA VAL A 177 -7.01 5.13 14.13
C VAL A 177 -5.54 5.59 14.12
N GLY A 178 -4.63 4.72 13.72
CA GLY A 178 -3.22 5.02 13.44
C GLY A 178 -2.46 5.58 14.64
N VAL A 179 -2.68 5.06 15.86
CA VAL A 179 -2.12 5.62 17.10
C VAL A 179 -0.84 4.95 17.59
N MET A 180 -0.40 3.89 16.93
CA MET A 180 0.80 3.17 17.33
C MET A 180 2.07 3.77 16.73
N THR A 181 3.17 3.62 17.47
CA THR A 181 4.53 3.78 16.93
C THR A 181 5.04 2.42 16.43
N PRO A 182 6.03 2.38 15.52
CA PRO A 182 6.61 1.11 15.08
C PRO A 182 7.12 0.22 16.22
N PHE A 183 7.63 0.82 17.30
CA PHE A 183 8.15 0.10 18.46
C PHE A 183 7.02 -0.58 19.26
N THR A 184 5.99 0.19 19.61
CA THR A 184 4.86 -0.33 20.39
C THR A 184 4.03 -1.32 19.57
N PHE A 185 3.90 -1.09 18.27
CA PHE A 185 3.22 -2.03 17.37
C PHE A 185 3.99 -3.35 17.21
N TYR A 186 5.32 -3.29 17.08
CA TYR A 186 6.17 -4.48 17.09
C TYR A 186 5.94 -5.33 18.35
N ASP A 187 5.96 -4.71 19.54
CA ASP A 187 5.77 -5.43 20.81
C ASP A 187 4.38 -6.07 20.91
N LEU A 188 3.33 -5.37 20.47
CA LEU A 188 1.97 -5.90 20.42
C LEU A 188 1.89 -7.11 19.46
N ILE A 189 2.37 -6.96 18.24
CA ILE A 189 2.29 -8.04 17.23
C ILE A 189 3.08 -9.26 17.68
N LYS A 190 4.22 -9.08 18.32
CA LYS A 190 5.01 -10.19 18.87
C LYS A 190 4.21 -11.01 19.89
N LYS A 191 3.43 -10.37 20.76
CA LYS A 191 2.53 -11.04 21.71
C LYS A 191 1.40 -11.78 20.99
N VAL A 192 0.79 -11.13 19.99
CA VAL A 192 -0.27 -11.72 19.18
C VAL A 192 0.23 -12.95 18.42
N VAL A 193 1.41 -12.90 17.80
CA VAL A 193 2.02 -14.05 17.11
C VAL A 193 2.21 -15.23 18.06
N ASN A 194 2.66 -14.99 19.30
CA ASN A 194 2.80 -16.04 20.30
C ASN A 194 1.46 -16.68 20.67
N VAL A 195 0.38 -15.91 20.73
CA VAL A 195 -0.98 -16.41 21.03
C VAL A 195 -1.59 -17.11 19.82
N ALA A 196 -1.34 -16.61 18.63
CA ALA A 196 -1.90 -17.13 17.37
C ALA A 196 -1.30 -18.51 16.99
N GLY A 197 -0.08 -18.82 17.48
CA GLY A 197 0.57 -20.10 17.24
C GLY A 197 0.88 -20.34 15.76
N ASP A 198 0.21 -21.28 15.13
CA ASP A 198 0.39 -21.65 13.73
C ASP A 198 -0.45 -20.80 12.75
N LYS A 199 -1.34 -19.96 13.27
CA LYS A 199 -2.19 -19.09 12.44
C LYS A 199 -1.41 -17.94 11.82
N ILE A 200 -1.81 -17.55 10.61
CA ILE A 200 -1.25 -16.35 9.99
C ILE A 200 -1.73 -15.13 10.77
N VAL A 201 -0.79 -14.31 11.21
CA VAL A 201 -1.07 -12.97 11.73
C VAL A 201 -0.93 -11.95 10.60
N SER A 202 -1.98 -11.15 10.43
CA SER A 202 -2.03 -10.02 9.49
C SER A 202 -1.92 -8.71 10.26
N VAL A 203 -1.48 -7.66 9.57
CA VAL A 203 -1.47 -6.29 10.11
C VAL A 203 -2.17 -5.35 9.14
N HIS A 204 -2.92 -4.39 9.69
CA HIS A 204 -3.67 -3.38 8.95
C HIS A 204 -3.50 -2.03 9.65
N CYS A 205 -2.78 -1.10 9.02
CA CYS A 205 -2.39 0.15 9.67
C CYS A 205 -2.93 1.37 8.93
N HIS A 206 -3.62 2.27 9.66
CA HIS A 206 -4.01 3.59 9.19
C HIS A 206 -2.91 4.62 9.39
N ASN A 207 -2.97 5.72 8.61
CA ASN A 207 -1.86 6.65 8.41
C ASN A 207 -2.04 8.00 9.12
N ASP A 208 -2.85 8.06 10.17
CA ASP A 208 -3.22 9.30 10.86
C ASP A 208 -2.01 10.12 11.36
N PHE A 209 -0.92 9.48 11.74
CA PHE A 209 0.35 10.10 12.10
C PHE A 209 1.48 9.88 11.08
N GLY A 210 1.15 9.42 9.86
CA GLY A 210 2.16 9.15 8.84
C GLY A 210 3.01 7.89 9.09
N LEU A 211 2.55 6.96 9.94
CA LEU A 211 3.34 5.80 10.38
C LEU A 211 2.81 4.46 9.84
N ALA A 212 1.77 4.44 9.04
CA ALA A 212 1.14 3.20 8.59
C ALA A 212 2.12 2.23 7.92
N THR A 213 2.92 2.70 6.96
CA THR A 213 3.95 1.88 6.30
C THR A 213 4.99 1.37 7.31
N ALA A 214 5.47 2.24 8.20
CA ALA A 214 6.47 1.89 9.20
C ALA A 214 5.93 0.87 10.22
N ASN A 215 4.68 1.04 10.66
CA ASN A 215 4.00 0.10 11.57
C ASN A 215 3.79 -1.26 10.88
N SER A 216 3.38 -1.29 9.62
CA SER A 216 3.21 -2.54 8.86
C SER A 216 4.53 -3.31 8.74
N ILE A 217 5.64 -2.62 8.46
CA ILE A 217 6.98 -3.20 8.41
C ILE A 217 7.39 -3.73 9.79
N ALA A 218 7.14 -2.98 10.86
CA ALA A 218 7.41 -3.41 12.24
C ALA A 218 6.60 -4.64 12.62
N GLY A 219 5.34 -4.74 12.19
CA GLY A 219 4.49 -5.91 12.38
C GLY A 219 5.04 -7.16 11.69
N VAL A 220 5.53 -7.03 10.46
CA VAL A 220 6.20 -8.15 9.75
C VAL A 220 7.48 -8.56 10.46
N ALA A 221 8.29 -7.59 10.92
CA ALA A 221 9.49 -7.88 11.70
C ALA A 221 9.17 -8.61 13.02
N ALA A 222 8.01 -8.36 13.63
CA ALA A 222 7.53 -9.01 14.84
C ALA A 222 6.98 -10.43 14.59
N GLY A 223 6.76 -10.83 13.33
CA GLY A 223 6.30 -12.18 12.96
C GLY A 223 5.01 -12.24 12.16
N ALA A 224 4.36 -11.13 11.85
CA ALA A 224 3.23 -11.12 10.91
C ALA A 224 3.65 -11.65 9.54
N ARG A 225 2.73 -12.31 8.83
CA ARG A 225 3.00 -12.93 7.51
C ARG A 225 1.98 -12.53 6.45
N GLN A 226 1.11 -11.60 6.76
CA GLN A 226 0.24 -10.93 5.81
C GLN A 226 0.17 -9.44 6.15
N VAL A 227 0.11 -8.57 5.13
CA VAL A 227 -0.05 -7.13 5.30
C VAL A 227 -1.22 -6.66 4.46
N HIS A 228 -2.14 -5.90 5.08
CA HIS A 228 -3.20 -5.20 4.39
C HIS A 228 -2.67 -3.85 3.91
N VAL A 229 -2.89 -3.55 2.63
CA VAL A 229 -2.41 -2.33 1.98
C VAL A 229 -3.46 -1.78 1.03
N THR A 230 -3.31 -0.52 0.65
CA THR A 230 -4.04 0.06 -0.48
C THR A 230 -3.06 0.67 -1.47
N VAL A 231 -3.39 0.63 -2.75
CA VAL A 231 -2.63 1.33 -3.77
C VAL A 231 -2.64 2.83 -3.47
N ASN A 232 -1.50 3.47 -3.53
CA ASN A 232 -1.29 4.88 -3.18
C ASN A 232 -1.56 5.23 -1.71
N GLY A 233 -1.92 4.26 -0.87
CA GLY A 233 -2.29 4.51 0.52
C GLY A 233 -3.65 5.20 0.69
N ILE A 234 -4.55 5.14 -0.29
CA ILE A 234 -5.89 5.73 -0.19
C ILE A 234 -6.72 5.06 0.90
N GLY A 235 -7.71 5.74 1.45
CA GLY A 235 -8.62 5.22 2.49
C GLY A 235 -9.20 6.31 3.38
N GLU A 236 -9.86 5.87 4.43
CA GLU A 236 -10.44 6.76 5.44
C GLU A 236 -9.40 7.73 6.03
N ARG A 237 -9.79 8.98 6.26
CA ARG A 237 -9.00 10.06 6.88
C ARG A 237 -7.66 10.31 6.17
N ALA A 238 -6.54 9.86 6.76
CA ALA A 238 -5.20 9.99 6.18
C ALA A 238 -4.77 8.76 5.34
N GLY A 239 -5.68 7.78 5.20
CA GLY A 239 -5.45 6.58 4.39
C GLY A 239 -4.81 5.42 5.14
N ASN A 240 -4.29 4.48 4.38
CA ASN A 240 -3.73 3.21 4.81
C ASN A 240 -2.21 3.11 4.57
N ALA A 241 -1.63 2.00 4.98
CA ALA A 241 -0.29 1.60 4.53
C ALA A 241 -0.27 1.47 3.01
N SER A 242 0.69 2.15 2.38
CA SER A 242 0.80 2.24 0.93
C SER A 242 1.40 0.96 0.34
N LEU A 243 0.71 0.32 -0.61
CA LEU A 243 1.14 -0.94 -1.24
C LEU A 243 2.58 -0.85 -1.76
N GLU A 244 2.87 0.16 -2.56
CA GLU A 244 4.16 0.34 -3.21
C GLU A 244 5.31 0.56 -2.21
N GLU A 245 5.04 1.28 -1.11
CA GLU A 245 6.05 1.54 -0.07
C GLU A 245 6.32 0.30 0.76
N VAL A 246 5.26 -0.38 1.22
CA VAL A 246 5.36 -1.64 2.01
C VAL A 246 6.09 -2.70 1.20
N VAL A 247 5.67 -2.93 -0.06
CA VAL A 247 6.26 -3.95 -0.94
C VAL A 247 7.74 -3.69 -1.15
N MET A 248 8.12 -2.46 -1.50
CA MET A 248 9.53 -2.15 -1.77
C MET A 248 10.39 -2.22 -0.50
N ALA A 249 9.88 -1.77 0.65
CA ALA A 249 10.60 -1.89 1.91
C ALA A 249 10.80 -3.37 2.31
N LEU A 250 9.77 -4.20 2.26
CA LEU A 250 9.87 -5.62 2.60
C LEU A 250 10.82 -6.35 1.65
N LYS A 251 10.73 -6.10 0.34
CA LYS A 251 11.53 -6.78 -0.69
C LYS A 251 12.99 -6.34 -0.70
N LYS A 252 13.25 -5.02 -0.68
CA LYS A 252 14.60 -4.46 -0.89
C LYS A 252 15.38 -4.27 0.40
N LEU A 253 14.73 -3.87 1.51
CA LEU A 253 15.43 -3.58 2.76
C LEU A 253 15.43 -4.77 3.71
N MET A 254 14.38 -5.59 3.69
CA MET A 254 14.21 -6.71 4.61
C MET A 254 14.37 -8.08 3.95
N HIS A 255 14.46 -8.13 2.62
CA HIS A 255 14.69 -9.34 1.81
C HIS A 255 13.62 -10.43 2.00
N TYR A 256 12.36 -10.02 2.23
CA TYR A 256 11.23 -10.94 2.21
C TYR A 256 10.87 -11.36 0.78
N ASP A 257 10.36 -12.59 0.66
CA ASP A 257 9.82 -13.10 -0.59
C ASP A 257 8.36 -12.66 -0.75
N LEU A 258 8.06 -12.00 -1.86
CA LEU A 258 6.75 -11.48 -2.23
C LEU A 258 6.44 -11.86 -3.67
N ASN A 259 5.19 -12.22 -3.95
CA ASN A 259 4.74 -12.54 -5.32
C ASN A 259 4.67 -11.30 -6.23
N ILE A 260 4.85 -10.10 -5.70
CA ILE A 260 4.66 -8.83 -6.39
C ILE A 260 5.68 -8.62 -7.52
N LYS A 261 5.18 -8.32 -8.70
CA LYS A 261 5.94 -7.88 -9.87
C LYS A 261 6.17 -6.37 -9.78
N THR A 262 7.24 -5.97 -9.12
CA THR A 262 7.47 -4.57 -8.74
C THR A 262 7.48 -3.60 -9.91
N TRP A 263 7.90 -4.03 -11.11
CA TRP A 263 7.87 -3.20 -12.33
C TRP A 263 6.48 -2.79 -12.81
N LEU A 264 5.41 -3.30 -12.19
CA LEU A 264 4.03 -2.88 -12.43
C LEU A 264 3.50 -1.89 -11.38
N LEU A 265 4.29 -1.52 -10.36
CA LEU A 265 3.85 -0.64 -9.28
C LEU A 265 3.42 0.74 -9.79
N TYR A 266 4.23 1.36 -10.65
CA TYR A 266 3.91 2.69 -11.20
C TYR A 266 2.65 2.66 -12.07
N GLU A 267 2.52 1.66 -12.95
CA GLU A 267 1.32 1.48 -13.78
C GLU A 267 0.06 1.29 -12.93
N THR A 268 0.15 0.46 -11.87
CA THR A 268 -0.95 0.21 -10.94
C THR A 268 -1.34 1.48 -10.18
N SER A 269 -0.35 2.21 -9.68
CA SER A 269 -0.54 3.49 -9.00
C SER A 269 -1.24 4.52 -9.90
N LYS A 270 -0.83 4.63 -11.16
CA LYS A 270 -1.44 5.53 -12.16
C LYS A 270 -2.88 5.15 -12.45
N LEU A 271 -3.16 3.86 -12.65
CA LEU A 271 -4.52 3.38 -12.90
C LEU A 271 -5.47 3.74 -11.76
N VAL A 272 -5.08 3.46 -10.52
CA VAL A 272 -5.92 3.77 -9.35
C VAL A 272 -6.08 5.27 -9.17
N SER A 273 -5.04 6.06 -9.39
CA SER A 273 -5.12 7.54 -9.36
C SER A 273 -6.10 8.08 -10.41
N GLU A 274 -6.05 7.54 -11.64
CA GLU A 274 -6.97 7.93 -12.72
C GLU A 274 -8.43 7.59 -12.38
N LEU A 275 -8.68 6.37 -11.88
CA LEU A 275 -10.03 5.89 -11.62
C LEU A 275 -10.63 6.49 -10.34
N SER A 276 -9.83 6.76 -9.33
CA SER A 276 -10.27 7.40 -8.08
C SER A 276 -10.41 8.92 -8.19
N GLY A 277 -9.77 9.54 -9.19
CA GLY A 277 -9.66 10.99 -9.28
C GLY A 277 -8.71 11.62 -8.26
N ILE A 278 -8.04 10.83 -7.42
CA ILE A 278 -7.07 11.32 -6.43
C ILE A 278 -5.66 11.34 -7.05
N PRO A 279 -5.04 12.52 -7.22
CA PRO A 279 -3.72 12.60 -7.82
C PRO A 279 -2.65 11.97 -6.91
N ILE A 280 -1.66 11.32 -7.53
CA ILE A 280 -0.47 10.86 -6.81
C ILE A 280 0.31 12.10 -6.32
N PRO A 281 0.62 12.22 -5.01
CA PRO A 281 1.44 13.31 -4.53
C PRO A 281 2.80 13.36 -5.25
N TYR A 282 3.23 14.56 -5.62
CA TYR A 282 4.45 14.76 -6.42
C TYR A 282 5.69 14.09 -5.80
N PHE A 283 5.83 14.17 -4.47
CA PHE A 283 6.94 13.59 -3.71
C PHE A 283 6.63 12.20 -3.13
N LYS A 284 5.58 11.52 -3.59
CA LYS A 284 5.27 10.20 -3.06
C LYS A 284 6.44 9.23 -3.34
N ALA A 285 6.83 8.49 -2.32
CA ALA A 285 7.89 7.49 -2.46
C ALA A 285 7.51 6.45 -3.54
N ILE A 286 8.48 5.95 -4.26
CA ILE A 286 8.40 4.89 -5.28
C ILE A 286 7.66 5.32 -6.56
N VAL A 287 6.45 5.90 -6.47
CA VAL A 287 5.58 6.14 -7.64
C VAL A 287 5.30 7.62 -7.92
N GLY A 288 5.75 8.53 -7.07
CA GLY A 288 5.61 9.97 -7.32
C GLY A 288 6.42 10.45 -8.52
N GLU A 289 5.99 11.55 -9.13
CA GLU A 289 6.70 12.12 -10.28
C GLU A 289 8.14 12.50 -9.96
N ASN A 290 8.42 12.90 -8.72
CA ASN A 290 9.75 13.31 -8.28
C ASN A 290 10.55 12.20 -7.58
N ALA A 291 10.02 10.97 -7.50
CA ALA A 291 10.71 9.88 -6.81
C ALA A 291 12.11 9.55 -7.39
N PHE A 292 12.29 9.82 -8.70
CA PHE A 292 13.55 9.64 -9.44
C PHE A 292 13.94 10.93 -10.19
N GLY A 293 13.59 12.08 -9.59
CA GLY A 293 13.89 13.40 -10.13
C GLY A 293 15.18 13.98 -9.58
N HIS A 294 16.07 14.47 -10.45
CA HIS A 294 17.33 15.10 -10.08
C HIS A 294 17.49 16.45 -10.78
N GLU A 295 17.79 17.52 -10.02
CA GLU A 295 18.06 18.86 -10.54
C GLU A 295 19.46 19.36 -10.13
N ALA A 296 19.88 19.10 -8.89
CA ALA A 296 21.13 19.61 -8.36
C ALA A 296 22.32 19.04 -9.14
N GLY A 297 23.21 19.93 -9.63
CA GLY A 297 24.30 19.56 -10.53
C GLY A 297 25.22 18.45 -10.00
N ILE A 298 25.46 18.42 -8.68
CA ILE A 298 26.27 17.37 -8.02
C ILE A 298 25.54 16.03 -8.09
N HIS A 299 24.24 16.01 -7.80
CA HIS A 299 23.42 14.77 -7.85
C HIS A 299 23.32 14.26 -9.28
N VAL A 300 22.99 15.14 -10.23
CA VAL A 300 22.90 14.77 -11.66
C VAL A 300 24.20 14.20 -12.18
N HIS A 301 25.34 14.81 -11.85
CA HIS A 301 26.66 14.28 -12.23
C HIS A 301 26.89 12.89 -11.65
N GLY A 302 26.61 12.70 -10.35
CA GLY A 302 26.73 11.39 -9.69
C GLY A 302 25.86 10.32 -10.36
N VAL A 303 24.58 10.63 -10.65
CA VAL A 303 23.65 9.70 -11.29
C VAL A 303 24.06 9.37 -12.73
N ILE A 304 24.62 10.32 -13.49
CA ILE A 304 25.14 10.07 -14.84
C ILE A 304 26.34 9.11 -14.79
N GLU A 305 27.27 9.30 -13.85
CA GLU A 305 28.44 8.44 -13.69
C GLU A 305 28.06 7.04 -13.16
N ASN A 306 27.23 7.01 -12.12
CA ASN A 306 26.67 5.77 -11.55
C ASN A 306 25.36 6.07 -10.79
N PRO A 307 24.20 5.58 -11.29
CA PRO A 307 22.91 5.80 -10.63
C PRO A 307 22.88 5.42 -9.15
N ALA A 308 23.61 4.37 -8.74
CA ALA A 308 23.66 3.91 -7.36
C ALA A 308 24.22 4.94 -6.35
N THR A 309 24.80 6.06 -6.84
CA THR A 309 25.25 7.16 -5.96
C THR A 309 24.09 7.84 -5.23
N TYR A 310 22.91 7.91 -5.84
CA TYR A 310 21.73 8.59 -5.28
C TYR A 310 20.41 7.81 -5.45
N GLU A 311 20.41 6.70 -6.19
CA GLU A 311 19.24 5.87 -6.40
C GLU A 311 19.40 4.52 -5.68
N PRO A 312 18.72 4.29 -4.53
CA PRO A 312 18.78 3.01 -3.81
C PRO A 312 18.08 1.87 -4.56
N ILE A 313 17.21 2.21 -5.51
CA ILE A 313 16.54 1.33 -6.46
C ILE A 313 16.53 2.01 -7.83
N SER A 314 16.57 1.24 -8.91
CA SER A 314 16.40 1.82 -10.23
C SER A 314 14.93 2.14 -10.51
N PRO A 315 14.61 3.20 -11.27
CA PRO A 315 13.23 3.50 -11.64
C PRO A 315 12.56 2.37 -12.41
N GLU A 316 13.30 1.62 -13.23
CA GLU A 316 12.81 0.47 -14.01
C GLU A 316 12.33 -0.68 -13.11
N GLU A 317 12.94 -0.86 -11.93
CA GLU A 317 12.51 -1.87 -10.96
C GLU A 317 11.05 -1.69 -10.50
N VAL A 318 10.54 -0.46 -10.60
CA VAL A 318 9.18 -0.12 -10.17
C VAL A 318 8.31 0.37 -11.35
N GLY A 319 8.82 0.31 -12.57
CA GLY A 319 8.14 0.75 -13.79
C GLY A 319 8.04 2.27 -13.94
N ASN A 320 8.82 3.01 -13.15
CA ASN A 320 8.94 4.47 -13.24
C ASN A 320 10.12 4.87 -14.14
N PHE A 321 10.43 6.14 -14.26
CA PHE A 321 11.50 6.64 -15.10
C PHE A 321 12.25 7.79 -14.43
N ARG A 322 13.55 7.89 -14.75
CA ARG A 322 14.42 8.97 -14.27
C ARG A 322 14.09 10.27 -14.96
N ARG A 323 14.11 11.36 -14.20
CA ARG A 323 13.90 12.72 -14.69
C ARG A 323 15.08 13.59 -14.31
N LEU A 324 15.73 14.16 -15.33
CA LEU A 324 16.70 15.22 -15.14
C LEU A 324 15.99 16.55 -15.35
N ALA A 325 15.87 17.33 -14.27
CA ALA A 325 15.24 18.64 -14.31
C ALA A 325 16.28 19.75 -14.46
N LEU A 326 15.82 20.88 -15.01
CA LEU A 326 16.62 22.09 -15.17
C LEU A 326 16.08 23.22 -14.29
N GLY A 327 16.99 23.93 -13.61
CA GLY A 327 16.61 25.04 -12.74
C GLY A 327 17.84 25.79 -12.23
N LYS A 328 17.66 26.60 -11.20
CA LYS A 328 18.74 27.43 -10.64
C LYS A 328 19.91 26.65 -10.06
N HIS A 329 19.69 25.38 -9.67
CA HIS A 329 20.72 24.50 -9.11
C HIS A 329 21.39 23.58 -10.14
N SER A 330 20.98 23.67 -11.42
CA SER A 330 21.49 22.81 -12.48
C SER A 330 23.00 23.03 -12.72
N GLY A 331 23.67 21.93 -13.06
CA GLY A 331 25.06 21.87 -13.47
C GLY A 331 25.23 21.64 -14.96
N ILE A 332 26.46 21.84 -15.45
CA ILE A 332 26.79 21.74 -16.87
C ILE A 332 26.59 20.31 -17.40
N HIS A 333 26.86 19.28 -16.58
CA HIS A 333 26.76 17.86 -16.97
C HIS A 333 25.30 17.47 -17.24
N GLY A 334 24.35 17.92 -16.40
CA GLY A 334 22.93 17.69 -16.59
C GLY A 334 22.40 18.35 -17.86
N LEU A 335 22.75 19.61 -18.07
CA LEU A 335 22.37 20.33 -19.29
C LEU A 335 22.94 19.66 -20.53
N LYS A 336 24.22 19.27 -20.51
CA LYS A 336 24.88 18.56 -21.61
C LYS A 336 24.13 17.29 -21.96
N LYS A 337 23.84 16.44 -20.97
CA LYS A 337 23.08 15.19 -21.16
C LYS A 337 21.70 15.44 -21.76
N ILE A 338 20.93 16.40 -21.23
CA ILE A 338 19.59 16.72 -21.74
C ILE A 338 19.63 17.21 -23.20
N LEU A 339 20.64 17.98 -23.59
CA LEU A 339 20.80 18.45 -24.96
C LEU A 339 21.28 17.34 -25.90
N GLU A 340 22.21 16.50 -25.47
CA GLU A 340 22.70 15.35 -26.24
C GLU A 340 21.57 14.33 -26.50
N ASP A 341 20.70 14.08 -25.53
CA ASP A 341 19.50 13.23 -25.72
C ASP A 341 18.53 13.77 -26.76
N GLN A 342 18.60 15.07 -27.07
CA GLN A 342 17.84 15.74 -28.11
C GLN A 342 18.66 15.98 -29.43
N GLY A 343 19.83 15.36 -29.51
CA GLY A 343 20.72 15.46 -30.69
C GLY A 343 21.46 16.78 -30.81
N ILE A 344 21.59 17.57 -29.74
CA ILE A 344 22.29 18.84 -29.74
C ILE A 344 23.62 18.70 -29.02
N HIS A 345 24.72 18.93 -29.73
CA HIS A 345 26.05 18.89 -29.19
C HIS A 345 26.65 20.29 -29.15
N LEU A 346 27.03 20.77 -27.98
CA LEU A 346 27.63 22.07 -27.74
C LEU A 346 29.01 21.89 -27.07
N ASP A 347 29.93 22.78 -27.40
CA ASP A 347 31.18 22.91 -26.63
C ASP A 347 30.90 23.52 -25.24
N ASP A 348 31.90 23.40 -24.35
CA ASP A 348 31.79 23.82 -22.95
C ASP A 348 31.49 25.31 -22.80
N ASN A 349 31.96 26.17 -23.72
CA ASN A 349 31.71 27.62 -23.65
C ASN A 349 30.24 27.90 -23.96
N LYS A 350 29.70 27.29 -25.01
CA LYS A 350 28.30 27.43 -25.39
C LYS A 350 27.37 26.82 -24.33
N LEU A 351 27.72 25.67 -23.75
CA LEU A 351 26.97 25.07 -22.63
C LEU A 351 26.92 26.01 -21.43
N ARG A 352 27.99 26.70 -21.07
CA ARG A 352 28.03 27.69 -20.00
C ARG A 352 27.07 28.87 -20.27
N ILE A 353 27.00 29.37 -21.49
CA ILE A 353 26.09 30.46 -21.86
C ILE A 353 24.64 30.00 -21.74
N VAL A 354 24.29 28.83 -22.28
CA VAL A 354 22.94 28.24 -22.16
C VAL A 354 22.58 28.03 -20.69
N LEU A 355 23.50 27.51 -19.89
CA LEU A 355 23.28 27.28 -18.47
C LEU A 355 23.01 28.58 -17.70
N MET A 356 23.75 29.65 -18.01
CA MET A 356 23.52 30.97 -17.40
C MET A 356 22.13 31.52 -17.72
N GLU A 357 21.68 31.37 -18.96
CA GLU A 357 20.33 31.83 -19.37
C GLU A 357 19.23 31.00 -18.68
N ILE A 358 19.42 29.67 -18.58
CA ILE A 358 18.52 28.79 -17.84
C ILE A 358 18.40 29.23 -16.37
N LYS A 359 19.54 29.46 -15.71
CA LYS A 359 19.57 29.89 -14.30
C LYS A 359 18.86 31.22 -14.10
N LYS A 360 19.14 32.19 -14.97
CA LYS A 360 18.50 33.50 -14.93
C LYS A 360 16.99 33.42 -15.05
N LYS A 361 16.47 32.60 -15.97
CA LYS A 361 15.04 32.35 -16.14
C LYS A 361 14.45 31.65 -14.91
N ALA A 362 15.14 30.62 -14.40
CA ALA A 362 14.68 29.91 -13.19
C ALA A 362 14.66 30.81 -11.94
N GLU A 363 15.63 31.75 -11.81
CA GLU A 363 15.67 32.74 -10.73
C GLU A 363 14.50 33.74 -10.82
N SER A 364 13.97 33.99 -12.02
CA SER A 364 12.73 34.79 -12.20
C SER A 364 11.44 34.01 -11.96
N GLY A 365 11.54 32.74 -11.56
CA GLY A 365 10.40 31.87 -11.23
C GLY A 365 9.85 31.09 -12.42
N GLU A 366 10.50 31.15 -13.58
CA GLU A 366 10.10 30.34 -14.74
C GLU A 366 10.46 28.84 -14.51
N LYS A 367 9.54 27.94 -14.86
CA LYS A 367 9.84 26.51 -14.96
C LYS A 367 10.51 26.23 -16.29
N ILE A 368 11.67 25.61 -16.24
CA ILE A 368 12.47 25.34 -17.45
C ILE A 368 12.29 23.88 -17.86
N SER A 369 11.76 23.68 -19.04
CA SER A 369 11.65 22.37 -19.68
C SER A 369 12.93 22.02 -20.48
N ALA A 370 13.04 20.75 -20.84
CA ALA A 370 14.09 20.30 -21.77
C ALA A 370 13.96 20.97 -23.16
N GLU A 371 12.74 21.28 -23.57
CA GLU A 371 12.46 22.00 -24.83
C GLU A 371 12.90 23.48 -24.75
N ASP A 372 12.72 24.14 -23.60
CA ASP A 372 13.23 25.50 -23.39
C ASP A 372 14.75 25.54 -23.50
N ALA A 373 15.44 24.57 -22.90
CA ALA A 373 16.89 24.44 -23.02
C ALA A 373 17.34 24.23 -24.47
N ARG A 374 16.61 23.38 -25.21
CA ARG A 374 16.82 23.16 -26.64
C ARG A 374 16.67 24.45 -27.43
N ASN A 375 15.61 25.21 -27.22
CA ASN A 375 15.33 26.44 -27.94
C ASN A 375 16.40 27.52 -27.66
N ILE A 376 16.88 27.61 -26.42
CA ILE A 376 18.00 28.51 -26.06
C ILE A 376 19.27 28.08 -26.79
N ALA A 377 19.56 26.77 -26.80
CA ALA A 377 20.75 26.22 -27.49
C ALA A 377 20.72 26.48 -29.00
N ILE A 378 19.57 26.27 -29.67
CA ILE A 378 19.40 26.49 -31.11
C ILE A 378 19.58 27.97 -31.44
N LYS A 379 19.02 28.89 -30.64
CA LYS A 379 19.22 30.32 -30.84
C LYS A 379 20.70 30.70 -30.81
N LEU A 380 21.46 30.12 -29.89
CA LEU A 380 22.90 30.36 -29.76
C LEU A 380 23.71 29.76 -30.93
N LEU A 381 23.25 28.65 -31.51
CA LEU A 381 23.90 28.03 -32.67
C LEU A 381 23.70 28.84 -33.97
N ASN A 382 22.57 29.59 -34.05
CA ASN A 382 22.18 30.38 -35.21
C ASN A 382 22.65 31.87 -35.13
N SER A 383 23.25 32.26 -34.01
CA SER A 383 23.83 33.57 -33.77
C SER A 383 25.35 33.56 -33.99
#